data_69551ae19600b4018b45a2c1947e45a1
#
_entry.id   69551ae19600b4018b45a2c1947e45a1
#
_cell.length_a   1.000
_cell.length_b   1.000
_cell.length_c   1.000
_cell.angle_alpha   90.00
_cell.angle_beta   90.00
_cell.angle_gamma   90.00
#
_symmetry.space_group_name_H-M   'P 1'
#
loop_
_entity.id
_entity.type
_entity.pdbx_description
1 polymer ?
#
loop_
_entity_poly.entity_id
_entity_poly.type
_entity_poly.pdbx_seq_one_letter_code
_entity_poly.pdbx_strand_id
1 'polypeptide(L)'
;MEAPDIVVPVRETAVNEQLRYALRTWTANLPHRKVWVVGYRPSWMRNVEHIPTVQPGTKYQNTTIAVRAACEHPGVADRFLLMNDDFFVMQRQTEMPVLHRGPVRDVERYYAARASGKYLTGMRETRDLLVKLGYPDPLSYELHVPLPVEKAGMLEALNVGRGLAVVHKRTLYGTLAGLGGRRIQDVKVLHRGPQFPHGPFLSTMPDAFANGMVGRHIRTAFFRPSHYEITGRR
;
A
#
# COMPACT_ATOMS: atom_id res chain seq x y z
N MET A 1 -2.84 -10.15 -21.02
CA MET A 1 -2.49 -10.65 -19.66
C MET A 1 -3.74 -10.65 -18.79
N GLU A 2 -3.88 -11.64 -17.92
CA GLU A 2 -4.97 -11.65 -16.94
C GLU A 2 -4.80 -10.50 -15.93
N ALA A 3 -5.92 -9.88 -15.51
CA ALA A 3 -5.87 -8.80 -14.53
C ALA A 3 -5.32 -9.31 -13.19
N PRO A 4 -4.46 -8.54 -12.49
CA PRO A 4 -3.84 -8.97 -11.24
C PRO A 4 -4.85 -9.08 -10.10
N ASP A 5 -4.53 -9.86 -9.08
CA ASP A 5 -5.19 -9.76 -7.79
C ASP A 5 -4.79 -8.47 -7.06
N ILE A 6 -5.64 -8.00 -6.17
CA ILE A 6 -5.31 -6.97 -5.19
C ILE A 6 -5.11 -7.66 -3.83
N VAL A 7 -4.02 -7.34 -3.15
CA VAL A 7 -3.75 -7.75 -1.76
C VAL A 7 -3.71 -6.50 -0.89
N VAL A 8 -4.58 -6.45 0.11
CA VAL A 8 -4.66 -5.32 1.04
C VAL A 8 -4.59 -5.79 2.49
N PRO A 9 -3.51 -5.48 3.21
CA PRO A 9 -3.45 -5.63 4.66
C PRO A 9 -4.43 -4.67 5.35
N VAL A 10 -5.29 -5.20 6.21
CA VAL A 10 -6.31 -4.42 6.89
C VAL A 10 -6.19 -4.59 8.41
N ARG A 11 -6.17 -3.46 9.11
CA ARG A 11 -6.26 -3.38 10.56
C ARG A 11 -7.69 -3.11 10.98
N GLU A 12 -8.10 -3.66 12.12
CA GLU A 12 -9.39 -3.31 12.71
C GLU A 12 -9.45 -1.84 13.09
N THR A 13 -10.50 -1.17 12.63
CA THR A 13 -10.91 0.16 13.06
C THR A 13 -12.43 0.18 13.15
N ALA A 14 -13.00 1.20 13.81
CA ALA A 14 -14.44 1.27 14.04
C ALA A 14 -15.28 1.14 12.74
N VAL A 15 -14.83 1.72 11.64
CA VAL A 15 -15.63 1.77 10.40
C VAL A 15 -14.83 1.31 9.16
N ASN A 16 -13.50 1.46 9.15
CA ASN A 16 -12.63 1.26 7.96
C ASN A 16 -13.12 2.06 6.74
N GLU A 17 -13.50 3.34 6.95
CA GLU A 17 -14.14 4.15 5.92
C GLU A 17 -13.23 4.42 4.73
N GLN A 18 -11.93 4.67 4.96
CA GLN A 18 -10.95 4.86 3.88
C GLN A 18 -10.93 3.64 2.94
N LEU A 19 -10.90 2.42 3.50
CA LEU A 19 -10.95 1.19 2.72
C LEU A 19 -12.22 1.09 1.86
N ARG A 20 -13.37 1.51 2.41
CA ARG A 20 -14.63 1.51 1.66
C ARG A 20 -14.53 2.35 0.38
N TYR A 21 -14.01 3.56 0.50
CA TYR A 21 -13.84 4.44 -0.66
C TYR A 21 -12.66 4.04 -1.54
N ALA A 22 -11.61 3.47 -1.00
CA ALA A 22 -10.52 2.88 -1.77
C ALA A 22 -11.05 1.79 -2.71
N LEU A 23 -11.86 0.85 -2.22
CA LEU A 23 -12.52 -0.19 -3.01
C LEU A 23 -13.41 0.39 -4.13
N ARG A 24 -14.12 1.49 -3.87
CA ARG A 24 -14.92 2.17 -4.90
C ARG A 24 -14.02 2.70 -6.03
N THR A 25 -12.89 3.32 -5.68
CA THR A 25 -11.93 3.83 -6.66
C THR A 25 -11.26 2.70 -7.45
N TRP A 26 -10.92 1.57 -6.80
CA TRP A 26 -10.33 0.41 -7.48
C TRP A 26 -11.33 -0.22 -8.45
N THR A 27 -12.58 -0.39 -8.02
CA THR A 27 -13.66 -0.91 -8.89
C THR A 27 -13.84 -0.05 -10.14
N ALA A 28 -13.78 1.28 -10.00
CA ALA A 28 -14.00 2.20 -11.10
C ALA A 28 -12.79 2.32 -12.04
N ASN A 29 -11.57 2.27 -11.50
CA ASN A 29 -10.40 2.78 -12.20
C ASN A 29 -9.23 1.80 -12.33
N LEU A 30 -9.27 0.63 -11.68
CA LEU A 30 -8.16 -0.31 -11.69
C LEU A 30 -8.64 -1.72 -12.07
N PRO A 31 -8.31 -2.25 -13.25
CA PRO A 31 -8.63 -3.62 -13.60
C PRO A 31 -7.98 -4.60 -12.62
N HIS A 32 -8.78 -5.46 -12.01
CA HIS A 32 -8.31 -6.50 -11.09
C HIS A 32 -9.27 -7.70 -11.11
N ARG A 33 -8.76 -8.87 -10.72
CA ARG A 33 -9.50 -10.12 -10.70
C ARG A 33 -10.21 -10.32 -9.35
N LYS A 34 -9.44 -10.36 -8.27
CA LYS A 34 -9.92 -10.59 -6.90
C LYS A 34 -9.32 -9.58 -5.94
N VAL A 35 -10.03 -9.30 -4.86
CA VAL A 35 -9.51 -8.54 -3.72
C VAL A 35 -9.32 -9.49 -2.54
N TRP A 36 -8.08 -9.61 -2.07
CA TRP A 36 -7.67 -10.35 -0.89
C TRP A 36 -7.50 -9.41 0.29
N VAL A 37 -8.39 -9.50 1.26
CA VAL A 37 -8.30 -8.78 2.53
C VAL A 37 -7.49 -9.62 3.49
N VAL A 38 -6.38 -9.07 3.99
CA VAL A 38 -5.47 -9.81 4.86
C VAL A 38 -5.43 -9.17 6.24
N GLY A 39 -5.84 -9.92 7.26
CA GLY A 39 -6.00 -9.45 8.62
C GLY A 39 -7.47 -9.30 9.02
N TYR A 40 -7.90 -8.11 9.37
CA TYR A 40 -9.29 -7.84 9.74
C TYR A 40 -10.18 -7.65 8.51
N ARG A 41 -11.33 -8.32 8.49
CA ARG A 41 -12.36 -8.13 7.46
C ARG A 41 -13.55 -7.38 8.07
N PRO A 42 -13.82 -6.13 7.66
CA PRO A 42 -14.99 -5.39 8.07
C PRO A 42 -16.30 -6.11 7.73
N SER A 43 -17.28 -6.07 8.62
CA SER A 43 -18.56 -6.77 8.45
C SER A 43 -19.39 -6.30 7.26
N TRP A 44 -19.18 -5.06 6.79
CA TRP A 44 -19.85 -4.51 5.62
C TRP A 44 -19.28 -4.98 4.27
N MET A 45 -18.18 -5.75 4.27
CA MET A 45 -17.55 -6.25 3.04
C MET A 45 -18.17 -7.55 2.55
N ARG A 46 -18.30 -7.66 1.23
CA ARG A 46 -18.69 -8.88 0.50
C ARG A 46 -17.84 -9.05 -0.75
N ASN A 47 -17.93 -10.19 -1.41
CA ASN A 47 -17.24 -10.51 -2.67
C ASN A 47 -15.71 -10.31 -2.61
N VAL A 48 -15.12 -10.51 -1.45
CA VAL A 48 -13.68 -10.48 -1.22
C VAL A 48 -13.20 -11.82 -0.68
N GLU A 49 -11.99 -12.19 -1.01
CA GLU A 49 -11.29 -13.29 -0.36
C GLU A 49 -10.69 -12.80 0.96
N HIS A 50 -10.57 -13.67 1.95
CA HIS A 50 -10.09 -13.28 3.28
C HIS A 50 -9.01 -14.23 3.80
N ILE A 51 -7.89 -13.64 4.21
CA ILE A 51 -6.80 -14.34 4.89
C ILE A 51 -6.72 -13.75 6.31
N PRO A 52 -7.28 -14.40 7.32
CA PRO A 52 -7.18 -13.91 8.70
C PRO A 52 -5.73 -14.01 9.19
N THR A 53 -5.25 -12.96 9.85
CA THR A 53 -3.95 -12.96 10.51
C THR A 53 -4.06 -12.35 11.90
N VAL A 54 -3.28 -12.88 12.85
CA VAL A 54 -3.13 -12.25 14.16
C VAL A 54 -2.29 -10.97 14.04
N GLN A 55 -2.61 -9.96 14.83
CA GLN A 55 -1.95 -8.66 14.78
C GLN A 55 -1.34 -8.30 16.16
N PRO A 56 -0.38 -9.09 16.68
CA PRO A 56 0.14 -8.94 18.03
C PRO A 56 1.17 -7.84 18.20
N GLY A 57 1.68 -7.32 17.10
CA GLY A 57 2.83 -6.43 17.08
C GLY A 57 2.52 -4.99 16.67
N THR A 58 3.56 -4.27 16.34
CA THR A 58 3.47 -2.93 15.76
C THR A 58 2.82 -2.98 14.37
N LYS A 59 2.33 -1.83 13.88
CA LYS A 59 1.78 -1.74 12.51
C LYS A 59 2.75 -2.26 11.43
N TYR A 60 4.05 -2.12 11.64
CA TYR A 60 5.08 -2.57 10.69
C TYR A 60 5.18 -4.10 10.67
N GLN A 61 5.23 -4.71 11.86
CA GLN A 61 5.27 -6.16 12.02
C GLN A 61 3.99 -6.80 11.49
N ASN A 62 2.83 -6.28 11.88
CA ASN A 62 1.52 -6.80 11.46
C ASN A 62 1.36 -6.72 9.93
N THR A 63 1.80 -5.61 9.29
CA THR A 63 1.78 -5.51 7.83
C THR A 63 2.74 -6.49 7.18
N THR A 64 3.89 -6.78 7.80
CA THR A 64 4.85 -7.78 7.30
C THR A 64 4.27 -9.19 7.39
N ILE A 65 3.63 -9.53 8.52
CA ILE A 65 2.89 -10.80 8.70
C ILE A 65 1.81 -10.95 7.61
N ALA A 66 1.01 -9.91 7.40
CA ALA A 66 -0.06 -9.94 6.40
C ALA A 66 0.47 -10.14 4.98
N VAL A 67 1.53 -9.42 4.58
CA VAL A 67 2.12 -9.57 3.24
C VAL A 67 2.71 -10.98 3.07
N ARG A 68 3.39 -11.52 4.07
CA ARG A 68 3.91 -12.90 4.05
C ARG A 68 2.78 -13.91 3.89
N ALA A 69 1.73 -13.81 4.70
CA ALA A 69 0.57 -14.71 4.63
C ALA A 69 -0.09 -14.69 3.24
N ALA A 70 -0.19 -13.52 2.62
CA ALA A 70 -0.70 -13.41 1.24
C ALA A 70 0.23 -14.11 0.23
N CYS A 71 1.53 -13.92 0.35
CA CYS A 71 2.50 -14.56 -0.56
C CYS A 71 2.55 -16.08 -0.39
N GLU A 72 2.31 -16.61 0.81
CA GLU A 72 2.29 -18.03 1.11
C GLU A 72 0.94 -18.68 0.75
N HIS A 73 -0.13 -17.91 0.59
CA HIS A 73 -1.46 -18.44 0.33
C HIS A 73 -1.62 -18.93 -1.11
N PRO A 74 -1.99 -20.21 -1.35
CA PRO A 74 -2.03 -20.80 -2.69
C PRO A 74 -3.07 -20.16 -3.62
N GLY A 75 -4.15 -19.61 -3.08
CA GLY A 75 -5.22 -18.98 -3.86
C GLY A 75 -4.91 -17.59 -4.39
N VAL A 76 -3.93 -16.86 -3.81
CA VAL A 76 -3.48 -15.56 -4.32
C VAL A 76 -2.66 -15.79 -5.59
N ALA A 77 -2.89 -14.99 -6.63
CA ALA A 77 -2.12 -15.06 -7.87
C ALA A 77 -0.62 -14.80 -7.65
N ASP A 78 0.25 -15.39 -8.48
CA ASP A 78 1.70 -15.18 -8.39
C ASP A 78 2.10 -13.72 -8.59
N ARG A 79 1.31 -12.98 -9.35
CA ARG A 79 1.43 -11.54 -9.52
C ARG A 79 0.19 -10.85 -8.98
N PHE A 80 0.40 -9.87 -8.11
CA PHE A 80 -0.66 -9.09 -7.49
C PHE A 80 -0.25 -7.63 -7.29
N LEU A 81 -1.21 -6.78 -6.95
CA LEU A 81 -0.98 -5.40 -6.55
C LEU A 81 -1.05 -5.31 -5.02
N LEU A 82 0.06 -4.92 -4.39
CA LEU A 82 0.09 -4.65 -2.95
C LEU A 82 -0.45 -3.25 -2.68
N MET A 83 -1.58 -3.20 -1.98
CA MET A 83 -2.30 -1.98 -1.62
C MET A 83 -2.19 -1.68 -0.12
N ASN A 84 -2.54 -0.46 0.25
CA ASN A 84 -3.00 -0.13 1.60
C ASN A 84 -4.48 0.29 1.55
N ASP A 85 -5.12 0.30 2.70
CA ASP A 85 -6.54 0.64 2.87
C ASP A 85 -6.88 2.12 2.60
N ASP A 86 -5.85 2.94 2.43
CA ASP A 86 -5.94 4.38 2.14
C ASP A 86 -5.38 4.77 0.74
N PHE A 87 -5.22 3.81 -0.17
CA PHE A 87 -4.78 4.09 -1.54
C PHE A 87 -5.97 4.25 -2.48
N PHE A 88 -6.13 5.45 -3.04
CA PHE A 88 -7.21 5.79 -3.97
C PHE A 88 -6.68 5.89 -5.39
N VAL A 89 -7.28 5.15 -6.32
CA VAL A 89 -6.99 5.23 -7.75
C VAL A 89 -8.02 6.17 -8.37
N MET A 90 -7.62 7.42 -8.60
CA MET A 90 -8.53 8.51 -8.97
C MET A 90 -8.84 8.58 -10.47
N GLN A 91 -7.99 8.00 -11.31
CA GLN A 91 -8.14 7.99 -12.76
C GLN A 91 -7.95 6.57 -13.29
N ARG A 92 -8.62 6.26 -14.39
CA ARG A 92 -8.56 4.93 -15.01
C ARG A 92 -7.13 4.56 -15.38
N GLN A 93 -6.73 3.37 -14.95
CA GLN A 93 -5.47 2.72 -15.30
C GLN A 93 -5.78 1.53 -16.20
N THR A 94 -5.02 1.35 -17.25
CA THR A 94 -5.03 0.11 -18.06
C THR A 94 -4.08 -0.92 -17.48
N GLU A 95 -2.99 -0.45 -16.91
CA GLU A 95 -1.94 -1.22 -16.25
C GLU A 95 -1.34 -0.39 -15.11
N MET A 96 -0.94 -1.05 -14.03
CA MET A 96 -0.28 -0.36 -12.92
C MET A 96 1.21 -0.18 -13.19
N PRO A 97 1.70 1.05 -13.40
CA PRO A 97 3.13 1.27 -13.63
C PRO A 97 3.94 1.06 -12.35
N VAL A 98 5.21 0.67 -12.50
CA VAL A 98 6.16 0.69 -11.37
C VAL A 98 6.58 2.14 -11.08
N LEU A 99 6.40 2.55 -9.83
CA LEU A 99 6.67 3.92 -9.38
C LEU A 99 7.58 3.91 -8.15
N HIS A 100 8.47 4.90 -8.05
CA HIS A 100 9.40 5.06 -6.92
C HIS A 100 9.60 6.53 -6.55
N ARG A 101 10.14 6.80 -5.34
CA ARG A 101 10.40 8.17 -4.83
C ARG A 101 11.79 8.71 -5.23
N GLY A 102 12.60 7.92 -5.92
CA GLY A 102 14.02 8.18 -6.13
C GLY A 102 14.89 7.44 -5.12
N PRO A 103 16.20 7.76 -5.04
CA PRO A 103 17.13 7.12 -4.13
C PRO A 103 16.68 7.19 -2.66
N VAL A 104 16.87 6.12 -1.90
CA VAL A 104 16.53 6.07 -0.46
C VAL A 104 17.22 7.19 0.31
N ARG A 105 18.47 7.53 -0.02
CA ARG A 105 19.20 8.62 0.63
C ARG A 105 18.53 9.99 0.50
N ASP A 106 17.82 10.26 -0.62
CA ASP A 106 17.09 11.53 -0.81
C ASP A 106 15.82 11.55 0.03
N VAL A 107 15.12 10.42 0.07
CA VAL A 107 13.92 10.23 0.90
C VAL A 107 14.29 10.30 2.38
N GLU A 108 15.40 9.72 2.79
CA GLU A 108 15.91 9.81 4.16
C GLU A 108 16.17 11.26 4.59
N ARG A 109 16.85 12.06 3.75
CA ARG A 109 17.09 13.49 4.05
C ARG A 109 15.77 14.25 4.26
N TYR A 110 14.77 13.98 3.42
CA TYR A 110 13.44 14.59 3.58
C TYR A 110 12.80 14.24 4.93
N TYR A 111 12.88 12.99 5.37
CA TYR A 111 12.31 12.55 6.65
C TYR A 111 13.14 13.00 7.85
N ALA A 112 14.45 12.95 7.79
CA ALA A 112 15.35 13.35 8.88
C ALA A 112 15.15 14.82 9.28
N ALA A 113 14.80 15.69 8.34
CA ALA A 113 14.50 17.09 8.59
C ALA A 113 13.12 17.32 9.28
N ARG A 114 12.25 16.31 9.37
CA ARG A 114 10.85 16.45 9.81
C ARG A 114 10.43 15.50 10.92
N ALA A 115 11.11 14.39 11.07
CA ALA A 115 10.73 13.34 11.99
C ALA A 115 11.94 12.54 12.47
N SER A 116 11.77 11.91 13.61
CA SER A 116 12.66 10.87 14.15
C SER A 116 11.80 9.66 14.50
N GLY A 117 12.43 8.50 14.71
CA GLY A 117 11.74 7.33 15.21
C GLY A 117 11.85 6.10 14.31
N LYS A 118 11.12 5.06 14.70
CA LYS A 118 11.26 3.69 14.15
C LYS A 118 11.17 3.60 12.62
N TYR A 119 10.36 4.46 11.98
CA TYR A 119 10.25 4.48 10.51
C TYR A 119 11.56 4.91 9.84
N LEU A 120 12.15 6.00 10.32
CA LEU A 120 13.43 6.50 9.78
C LEU A 120 14.58 5.54 10.09
N THR A 121 14.61 4.94 11.29
CA THR A 121 15.58 3.90 11.64
C THR A 121 15.48 2.71 10.69
N GLY A 122 14.28 2.17 10.48
CA GLY A 122 14.07 1.05 9.56
C GLY A 122 14.41 1.38 8.10
N MET A 123 14.23 2.65 7.67
CA MET A 123 14.67 3.10 6.35
C MET A 123 16.19 3.00 6.20
N ARG A 124 16.92 3.47 7.21
CA ARG A 124 18.40 3.41 7.26
C ARG A 124 18.89 1.97 7.27
N GLU A 125 18.34 1.17 8.19
CA GLU A 125 18.69 -0.25 8.30
C GLU A 125 18.43 -1.02 7.00
N THR A 126 17.29 -0.76 6.33
CA THR A 126 16.97 -1.36 5.02
C THR A 126 17.93 -0.91 3.94
N ARG A 127 18.27 0.38 3.87
CA ARG A 127 19.28 0.89 2.95
C ARG A 127 20.64 0.25 3.19
N ASP A 128 21.09 0.21 4.44
CA ASP A 128 22.41 -0.31 4.79
C ASP A 128 22.52 -1.81 4.49
N LEU A 129 21.43 -2.56 4.70
CA LEU A 129 21.33 -3.96 4.27
C LEU A 129 21.48 -4.09 2.76
N LEU A 130 20.75 -3.28 1.98
CA LEU A 130 20.83 -3.31 0.51
C LEU A 130 22.22 -2.93 -0.01
N VAL A 131 22.87 -1.92 0.60
CA VAL A 131 24.25 -1.55 0.25
C VAL A 131 25.21 -2.72 0.51
N LYS A 132 25.09 -3.42 1.65
CA LYS A 132 25.89 -4.62 1.94
C LYS A 132 25.66 -5.75 0.95
N LEU A 133 24.49 -5.83 0.35
CA LEU A 133 24.12 -6.80 -0.68
C LEU A 133 24.57 -6.39 -2.10
N GLY A 134 25.28 -5.27 -2.24
CA GLY A 134 25.80 -4.80 -3.53
C GLY A 134 24.89 -3.81 -4.28
N TYR A 135 23.88 -3.23 -3.64
CA TYR A 135 23.02 -2.20 -4.20
C TYR A 135 23.38 -0.82 -3.61
N PRO A 136 24.35 -0.09 -4.20
CA PRO A 136 24.92 1.11 -3.58
C PRO A 136 23.97 2.29 -3.50
N ASP A 137 22.97 2.36 -4.36
CA ASP A 137 21.98 3.44 -4.43
C ASP A 137 20.55 2.93 -4.64
N PRO A 138 19.97 2.22 -3.64
CA PRO A 138 18.67 1.60 -3.79
C PRO A 138 17.55 2.65 -3.93
N LEU A 139 16.56 2.33 -4.77
CA LEU A 139 15.38 3.17 -4.97
C LEU A 139 14.34 2.92 -3.87
N SER A 140 13.70 3.99 -3.40
CA SER A 140 12.61 3.91 -2.40
C SER A 140 11.27 3.65 -3.08
N TYR A 141 10.68 2.49 -2.80
CA TYR A 141 9.33 2.12 -3.24
C TYR A 141 8.27 2.29 -2.14
N GLU A 142 8.64 2.91 -1.01
CA GLU A 142 7.69 3.27 0.06
C GLU A 142 6.86 4.49 -0.37
N LEU A 143 6.07 4.29 -1.43
CA LEU A 143 5.09 5.22 -1.96
C LEU A 143 3.68 4.81 -1.53
N HIS A 144 2.80 5.78 -1.42
CA HIS A 144 1.39 5.56 -1.12
C HIS A 144 0.57 5.31 -2.41
N VAL A 145 1.07 4.39 -3.24
CA VAL A 145 0.44 3.93 -4.48
C VAL A 145 0.51 2.40 -4.57
N PRO A 146 -0.32 1.76 -5.41
CA PRO A 146 -0.22 0.32 -5.64
C PRO A 146 1.19 -0.08 -6.07
N LEU A 147 1.68 -1.22 -5.59
CA LEU A 147 2.95 -1.80 -6.01
C LEU A 147 2.71 -3.14 -6.71
N PRO A 148 3.12 -3.33 -7.97
CA PRO A 148 3.16 -4.64 -8.59
C PRO A 148 4.15 -5.56 -7.86
N VAL A 149 3.69 -6.73 -7.47
CA VAL A 149 4.46 -7.70 -6.67
C VAL A 149 4.36 -9.07 -7.30
N GLU A 150 5.49 -9.78 -7.33
CA GLU A 150 5.60 -11.21 -7.57
C GLU A 150 5.87 -11.93 -6.23
N LYS A 151 5.10 -12.99 -5.94
CA LYS A 151 5.13 -13.71 -4.66
C LYS A 151 6.53 -14.16 -4.25
N ALA A 152 7.22 -14.87 -5.15
CA ALA A 152 8.54 -15.44 -4.87
C ALA A 152 9.54 -14.34 -4.49
N GLY A 153 9.61 -13.26 -5.27
CA GLY A 153 10.51 -12.13 -4.99
C GLY A 153 10.15 -11.39 -3.70
N MET A 154 8.87 -11.25 -3.38
CA MET A 154 8.47 -10.63 -2.11
C MET A 154 8.82 -11.54 -0.92
N LEU A 155 8.63 -12.85 -1.01
CA LEU A 155 9.03 -13.79 0.05
C LEU A 155 10.54 -13.77 0.26
N GLU A 156 11.33 -13.74 -0.79
CA GLU A 156 12.78 -13.59 -0.72
C GLU A 156 13.16 -12.29 0.00
N ALA A 157 12.57 -11.17 -0.40
CA ALA A 157 12.81 -9.87 0.25
C ALA A 157 12.47 -9.91 1.75
N LEU A 158 11.34 -10.51 2.12
CA LEU A 158 10.95 -10.66 3.53
C LEU A 158 11.89 -11.59 4.32
N ASN A 159 12.48 -12.60 3.67
CA ASN A 159 13.47 -13.48 4.30
C ASN A 159 14.81 -12.76 4.48
N VAL A 160 15.26 -12.00 3.49
CA VAL A 160 16.48 -11.16 3.58
C VAL A 160 16.32 -10.13 4.70
N GLY A 161 15.17 -9.49 4.81
CA GLY A 161 14.88 -8.45 5.82
C GLY A 161 14.47 -8.97 7.19
N ARG A 162 14.47 -10.29 7.44
CA ARG A 162 13.92 -10.92 8.69
C ARG A 162 14.52 -10.42 10.00
N GLY A 163 15.76 -9.94 9.97
CA GLY A 163 16.48 -9.40 11.13
C GLY A 163 16.16 -7.94 11.44
N LEU A 164 15.43 -7.23 10.59
CA LEU A 164 15.10 -5.83 10.78
C LEU A 164 13.83 -5.66 11.61
N ALA A 165 13.89 -4.79 12.64
CA ALA A 165 12.71 -4.49 13.47
C ALA A 165 11.59 -3.79 12.67
N VAL A 166 11.97 -2.96 11.72
CA VAL A 166 11.07 -2.28 10.77
C VAL A 166 11.64 -2.45 9.37
N VAL A 167 11.17 -3.44 8.64
CA VAL A 167 11.58 -3.64 7.26
C VAL A 167 10.76 -2.75 6.31
N HIS A 168 11.46 -1.98 5.48
CA HIS A 168 10.88 -1.26 4.34
C HIS A 168 10.71 -2.26 3.17
N LYS A 169 9.68 -3.09 3.29
CA LYS A 169 9.50 -4.28 2.45
C LYS A 169 9.30 -3.99 0.97
N ARG A 170 8.64 -2.88 0.65
CA ARG A 170 8.45 -2.45 -0.74
C ARG A 170 9.80 -2.05 -1.37
N THR A 171 10.61 -1.31 -0.61
CA THR A 171 11.96 -0.90 -1.02
C THR A 171 12.90 -2.10 -1.16
N LEU A 172 12.87 -3.00 -0.18
CA LEU A 172 13.70 -4.20 -0.21
C LEU A 172 13.34 -5.09 -1.42
N TYR A 173 12.04 -5.38 -1.59
CA TYR A 173 11.54 -6.14 -2.75
C TYR A 173 11.86 -5.45 -4.08
N GLY A 174 11.51 -4.18 -4.22
CA GLY A 174 11.67 -3.48 -5.50
C GLY A 174 13.15 -3.36 -5.94
N THR A 175 14.06 -3.27 -4.97
CA THR A 175 15.52 -3.27 -5.25
C THR A 175 16.00 -4.66 -5.62
N LEU A 176 15.67 -5.70 -4.84
CA LEU A 176 16.12 -7.08 -5.12
C LEU A 176 15.55 -7.61 -6.44
N ALA A 177 14.31 -7.27 -6.75
CA ALA A 177 13.65 -7.64 -8.00
C ALA A 177 14.07 -6.76 -9.21
N GLY A 178 14.89 -5.72 -9.00
CA GLY A 178 15.34 -4.83 -10.08
C GLY A 178 14.18 -4.10 -10.78
N LEU A 179 13.12 -3.71 -10.07
CA LEU A 179 11.90 -3.19 -10.69
C LEU A 179 12.09 -1.92 -11.52
N GLY A 180 13.06 -1.06 -11.20
CA GLY A 180 13.23 0.23 -11.87
C GLY A 180 11.98 1.12 -11.73
N GLY A 181 11.50 1.60 -12.88
CA GLY A 181 10.25 2.37 -12.91
C GLY A 181 10.44 3.88 -13.00
N ARG A 182 9.35 4.63 -12.79
CA ARG A 182 9.33 6.09 -12.92
C ARG A 182 9.30 6.78 -11.56
N ARG A 183 10.14 7.81 -11.40
CA ARG A 183 10.14 8.64 -10.19
C ARG A 183 8.90 9.55 -10.13
N ILE A 184 8.24 9.56 -8.97
CA ILE A 184 7.17 10.52 -8.65
C ILE A 184 7.34 11.06 -7.22
N GLN A 185 6.67 12.15 -6.93
CA GLN A 185 6.49 12.61 -5.54
C GLN A 185 5.46 11.74 -4.83
N ASP A 186 5.56 11.65 -3.50
CA ASP A 186 4.56 10.94 -2.71
C ASP A 186 3.21 11.65 -2.75
N VAL A 187 2.15 10.86 -2.91
CA VAL A 187 0.77 11.33 -3.08
C VAL A 187 -0.01 11.42 -1.78
N LYS A 188 0.67 11.20 -0.63
CA LYS A 188 0.05 11.22 0.70
C LYS A 188 -0.35 12.63 1.11
N VAL A 189 -1.64 12.86 1.32
CA VAL A 189 -2.18 14.11 1.86
C VAL A 189 -2.21 14.05 3.38
N LEU A 190 -1.46 14.94 4.02
CA LEU A 190 -1.25 14.95 5.47
C LEU A 190 -2.23 15.85 6.21
N HIS A 191 -2.78 16.88 5.55
CA HIS A 191 -3.52 17.98 6.17
C HIS A 191 -4.92 18.15 5.56
N ARG A 192 -5.81 18.83 6.29
CA ARG A 192 -7.19 19.08 5.88
C ARG A 192 -7.34 20.14 4.79
N GLY A 193 -6.29 20.90 4.50
CA GLY A 193 -6.31 22.09 3.65
C GLY A 193 -6.87 21.90 2.25
N PRO A 194 -7.17 22.99 1.54
CA PRO A 194 -7.83 22.94 0.23
C PRO A 194 -6.90 22.42 -0.88
N GLN A 195 -5.59 22.48 -0.68
CA GLN A 195 -4.61 22.08 -1.67
C GLN A 195 -4.20 20.62 -1.46
N PHE A 196 -4.36 19.81 -2.49
CA PHE A 196 -3.87 18.43 -2.56
C PHE A 196 -3.51 18.07 -4.01
N PRO A 197 -2.67 17.05 -4.24
CA PRO A 197 -2.29 16.63 -5.59
C PRO A 197 -3.50 16.24 -6.43
N HIS A 198 -3.56 16.69 -7.67
CA HIS A 198 -4.50 16.22 -8.67
C HIS A 198 -3.76 15.27 -9.62
N GLY A 199 -4.04 13.99 -9.53
CA GLY A 199 -3.35 12.96 -10.33
C GLY A 199 -4.06 11.62 -10.27
N PRO A 200 -3.49 10.57 -10.88
CA PRO A 200 -4.12 9.27 -10.94
C PRO A 200 -4.19 8.55 -9.58
N PHE A 201 -3.38 8.98 -8.61
CA PHE A 201 -3.32 8.36 -7.29
C PHE A 201 -3.40 9.39 -6.17
N LEU A 202 -4.09 9.01 -5.10
CA LEU A 202 -4.13 9.74 -3.82
C LEU A 202 -3.99 8.75 -2.66
N SER A 203 -3.47 9.24 -1.57
CA SER A 203 -3.56 8.61 -0.26
C SER A 203 -3.76 9.69 0.80
N THR A 204 -4.36 9.36 1.93
CA THR A 204 -4.69 10.38 2.93
C THR A 204 -4.39 9.92 4.34
N MET A 205 -4.05 10.84 5.22
CA MET A 205 -4.18 10.59 6.65
C MET A 205 -5.67 10.45 7.02
N PRO A 206 -6.02 9.67 8.06
CA PRO A 206 -7.41 9.49 8.48
C PRO A 206 -8.15 10.80 8.72
N ASP A 207 -7.50 11.78 9.36
CA ASP A 207 -8.08 13.08 9.63
C ASP A 207 -8.27 13.94 8.37
N ALA A 208 -7.31 13.91 7.45
CA ALA A 208 -7.44 14.57 6.14
C ALA A 208 -8.59 13.95 5.32
N PHE A 209 -8.81 12.64 5.43
CA PHE A 209 -9.94 11.97 4.80
C PHE A 209 -11.27 12.33 5.45
N ALA A 210 -11.37 12.23 6.79
CA ALA A 210 -12.62 12.46 7.50
C ALA A 210 -13.08 13.92 7.41
N ASN A 211 -12.17 14.86 7.64
CA ASN A 211 -12.47 16.27 7.88
C ASN A 211 -11.91 17.23 6.82
N GLY A 212 -11.08 16.75 5.88
CA GLY A 212 -10.42 17.59 4.88
C GLY A 212 -11.13 17.66 3.54
N MET A 213 -10.68 18.61 2.72
CA MET A 213 -11.18 18.81 1.36
C MET A 213 -10.90 17.61 0.46
N VAL A 214 -9.75 16.94 0.61
CA VAL A 214 -9.42 15.75 -0.16
C VAL A 214 -10.40 14.61 0.09
N GLY A 215 -10.78 14.36 1.36
CA GLY A 215 -11.78 13.35 1.68
C GLY A 215 -13.16 13.68 1.14
N ARG A 216 -13.57 14.96 1.19
CA ARG A 216 -14.81 15.42 0.54
C ARG A 216 -14.76 15.16 -0.96
N HIS A 217 -13.65 15.50 -1.62
CA HIS A 217 -13.46 15.26 -3.05
C HIS A 217 -13.62 13.78 -3.40
N ILE A 218 -12.95 12.89 -2.66
CA ILE A 218 -13.03 11.44 -2.89
C ILE A 218 -14.47 10.93 -2.67
N ARG A 219 -15.12 11.33 -1.56
CA ARG A 219 -16.49 10.90 -1.24
C ARG A 219 -17.51 11.39 -2.27
N THR A 220 -17.34 12.60 -2.77
CA THR A 220 -18.22 13.15 -3.82
C THR A 220 -18.01 12.43 -5.16
N ALA A 221 -16.76 12.21 -5.57
CA ALA A 221 -16.44 11.56 -6.84
C ALA A 221 -16.88 10.08 -6.87
N PHE A 222 -16.78 9.38 -5.72
CA PHE A 222 -17.07 7.95 -5.61
C PHE A 222 -18.20 7.67 -4.60
N PHE A 223 -19.30 8.40 -4.67
CA PHE A 223 -20.41 8.30 -3.73
C PHE A 223 -21.19 6.97 -3.85
N ARG A 224 -21.19 6.34 -5.04
CA ARG A 224 -21.91 5.08 -5.26
C ARG A 224 -21.17 3.90 -4.62
N PRO A 225 -21.87 3.04 -3.86
CA PRO A 225 -21.29 1.82 -3.33
C PRO A 225 -20.71 0.93 -4.43
N SER A 226 -19.61 0.26 -4.13
CA SER A 226 -19.05 -0.78 -5.00
C SER A 226 -19.75 -2.13 -4.77
N HIS A 227 -19.51 -3.10 -5.65
CA HIS A 227 -20.00 -4.46 -5.44
C HIS A 227 -19.35 -5.19 -4.25
N TYR A 228 -18.31 -4.59 -3.65
CA TYR A 228 -17.65 -5.07 -2.43
C TYR A 228 -18.37 -4.65 -1.14
N GLU A 229 -19.43 -3.89 -1.24
CA GLU A 229 -20.15 -3.39 -0.07
C GLU A 229 -21.51 -4.06 0.08
N ILE A 230 -21.84 -4.48 1.30
CA ILE A 230 -23.21 -4.87 1.67
C ILE A 230 -24.02 -3.58 1.74
N THR A 231 -24.88 -3.37 0.76
CA THR A 231 -25.88 -2.29 0.80
C THR A 231 -27.13 -2.83 1.47
N GLY A 232 -27.38 -2.45 2.73
CA GLY A 232 -28.66 -2.75 3.37
C GLY A 232 -29.80 -2.17 2.53
N ARG A 233 -30.88 -2.93 2.31
CA ARG A 233 -32.17 -2.33 1.96
C ARG A 233 -32.54 -1.42 3.16
N ARG A 234 -32.56 -0.11 2.94
CA ARG A 234 -33.27 0.79 3.84
C ARG A 234 -34.76 0.51 3.74
#